data_ec1ad59a040eb26f2a3b0b651f651ab8
#
_entry.id   ec1ad59a040eb26f2a3b0b651f651ab8
#
_cell.length_a   1.000
_cell.length_b   1.000
_cell.length_c   1.000
_cell.angle_alpha   90.00
_cell.angle_beta   90.00
_cell.angle_gamma   90.00
#
_symmetry.space_group_name_H-M   'P 1'
#
loop_
_entity.id
_entity.type
_entity.pdbx_description
1 polymer ?
#
loop_
_entity_poly.entity_id
_entity_poly.type
_entity_poly.pdbx_seq_one_letter_code
_entity_poly.pdbx_strand_id
1 'polypeptide(L)'
;MKRVVMIAGLGVLAYVAAQIYSLSSNLDRVRSEDPLVWSEEIEAFANAAPGPSNALLFVGSSSIRRWVDLAEHMAPIPVINRGFGGSKIGDVIFHSEVLFQAESPLAIVIFVGTNDITPGSPKSLGVMVEAFEHMMDRVRRQHPETPVYYIAITPSPLRWEVWDESQAINRAISDLAGGMANTYVIDTAGQLMSSGVPDHNNYVFDRLHLSEQGYAIWAEIIRSRIFSDLNL
;
A
#
# COMPACT_ATOMS: atom_id res chain seq x y z
N MET A 1 50.24 2.24 -7.49
CA MET A 1 49.38 1.95 -6.33
C MET A 1 48.60 3.18 -5.85
N LYS A 2 49.17 4.33 -5.51
CA LYS A 2 48.44 5.50 -4.97
C LYS A 2 47.30 6.01 -5.89
N ARG A 3 47.47 6.05 -7.21
CA ARG A 3 46.40 6.50 -8.14
C ARG A 3 45.21 5.53 -8.23
N VAL A 4 45.44 4.23 -8.15
CA VAL A 4 44.37 3.22 -8.18
C VAL A 4 43.52 3.26 -6.90
N VAL A 5 44.16 3.45 -5.74
CA VAL A 5 43.46 3.61 -4.45
C VAL A 5 42.66 4.90 -4.41
N MET A 6 43.14 5.98 -5.02
CA MET A 6 42.41 7.24 -5.07
C MET A 6 41.17 7.16 -5.98
N ILE A 7 41.26 6.46 -7.13
CA ILE A 7 40.11 6.25 -8.04
C ILE A 7 39.06 5.36 -7.40
N ALA A 8 39.47 4.30 -6.70
CA ALA A 8 38.54 3.44 -5.95
C ALA A 8 37.84 4.22 -4.83
N GLY A 9 38.57 5.07 -4.09
CA GLY A 9 37.99 5.92 -3.04
C GLY A 9 36.96 6.93 -3.57
N LEU A 10 37.23 7.55 -4.72
CA LEU A 10 36.28 8.47 -5.38
C LEU A 10 35.01 7.74 -5.86
N GLY A 11 35.14 6.52 -6.37
CA GLY A 11 34.01 5.69 -6.79
C GLY A 11 33.10 5.33 -5.61
N VAL A 12 33.68 4.95 -4.47
CA VAL A 12 32.91 4.64 -3.25
C VAL A 12 32.21 5.89 -2.71
N LEU A 13 32.88 7.05 -2.68
CA LEU A 13 32.26 8.30 -2.25
C LEU A 13 31.11 8.73 -3.18
N ALA A 14 31.27 8.61 -4.48
CA ALA A 14 30.21 8.90 -5.44
C ALA A 14 29.02 7.96 -5.29
N TYR A 15 29.26 6.66 -5.05
CA TYR A 15 28.20 5.69 -4.79
C TYR A 15 27.45 6.01 -3.50
N VAL A 16 28.16 6.30 -2.40
CA VAL A 16 27.54 6.68 -1.11
C VAL A 16 26.74 7.97 -1.26
N ALA A 17 27.28 8.98 -1.94
CA ALA A 17 26.56 10.22 -2.20
C ALA A 17 25.30 10.01 -3.04
N ALA A 18 25.33 9.14 -4.04
CA ALA A 18 24.17 8.77 -4.84
C ALA A 18 23.11 8.04 -4.00
N GLN A 19 23.51 7.15 -3.08
CA GLN A 19 22.61 6.47 -2.16
C GLN A 19 21.96 7.46 -1.18
N ILE A 20 22.73 8.39 -0.61
CA ILE A 20 22.19 9.43 0.29
C ILE A 20 21.22 10.33 -0.46
N TYR A 21 21.56 10.75 -1.68
CA TYR A 21 20.67 11.57 -2.53
C TYR A 21 19.37 10.83 -2.85
N SER A 22 19.45 9.56 -3.25
CA SER A 22 18.28 8.72 -3.52
C SER A 22 17.37 8.56 -2.27
N LEU A 23 17.98 8.34 -1.10
CA LEU A 23 17.24 8.27 0.17
C LEU A 23 16.56 9.59 0.51
N SER A 24 17.25 10.73 0.38
CA SER A 24 16.68 12.05 0.68
C SER A 24 15.55 12.39 -0.28
N SER A 25 15.72 12.16 -1.59
CA SER A 25 14.68 12.43 -2.57
C SER A 25 13.42 11.56 -2.36
N ASN A 26 13.58 10.29 -1.97
CA ASN A 26 12.46 9.43 -1.62
C ASN A 26 11.73 9.92 -0.37
N LEU A 27 12.44 10.41 0.64
CA LEU A 27 11.83 10.98 1.85
C LEU A 27 11.04 12.25 1.53
N ASP A 28 11.56 13.11 0.66
CA ASP A 28 10.89 14.33 0.22
C ASP A 28 9.61 14.01 -0.57
N ARG A 29 9.64 13.01 -1.43
CA ARG A 29 8.46 12.52 -2.17
C ARG A 29 7.38 12.00 -1.21
N VAL A 30 7.73 11.18 -0.22
CA VAL A 30 6.78 10.66 0.78
C VAL A 30 6.17 11.76 1.64
N ARG A 31 6.92 12.84 1.91
CA ARG A 31 6.43 14.01 2.67
C ARG A 31 5.57 14.95 1.84
N SER A 32 5.74 14.96 0.52
CA SER A 32 5.01 15.83 -0.39
C SER A 32 3.50 15.56 -0.33
N GLU A 33 2.70 16.61 -0.44
CA GLU A 33 1.25 16.52 -0.70
C GLU A 33 0.95 16.73 -2.19
N ASP A 34 1.96 16.92 -3.04
CA ASP A 34 1.81 17.03 -4.49
C ASP A 34 1.80 15.61 -5.10
N PRO A 35 0.67 15.15 -5.66
CA PRO A 35 0.57 13.81 -6.23
C PRO A 35 1.45 13.63 -7.50
N LEU A 36 1.88 14.71 -8.14
CA LEU A 36 2.73 14.64 -9.32
C LEU A 36 4.14 14.09 -9.04
N VAL A 37 4.55 14.01 -7.78
CA VAL A 37 5.82 13.36 -7.41
C VAL A 37 5.87 11.87 -7.78
N TRP A 38 4.73 11.26 -8.10
CA TRP A 38 4.57 9.85 -8.49
C TRP A 38 4.38 9.65 -10.00
N SER A 39 4.49 10.71 -10.82
CA SER A 39 4.18 10.66 -12.26
C SER A 39 4.95 9.58 -13.02
N GLU A 40 6.20 9.32 -12.67
CA GLU A 40 7.03 8.30 -13.33
C GLU A 40 6.46 6.89 -13.12
N GLU A 41 6.06 6.54 -11.89
CA GLU A 41 5.46 5.24 -11.57
C GLU A 41 4.09 5.10 -12.24
N ILE A 42 3.30 6.17 -12.26
CA ILE A 42 1.98 6.19 -12.88
C ILE A 42 2.06 6.06 -14.41
N GLU A 43 3.02 6.76 -15.05
CA GLU A 43 3.29 6.60 -16.48
C GLU A 43 3.72 5.16 -16.82
N ALA A 44 4.54 4.55 -15.97
CA ALA A 44 4.91 3.15 -16.14
C ALA A 44 3.69 2.22 -16.08
N PHE A 45 2.73 2.48 -15.19
CA PHE A 45 1.48 1.72 -15.15
C PHE A 45 0.60 1.97 -16.37
N ALA A 46 0.49 3.21 -16.84
CA ALA A 46 -0.30 3.57 -18.02
C ALA A 46 0.24 2.92 -19.30
N ASN A 47 1.56 2.78 -19.39
CA ASN A 47 2.25 2.19 -20.54
C ASN A 47 2.44 0.66 -20.42
N ALA A 48 2.06 0.06 -19.30
CA ALA A 48 2.17 -1.39 -19.14
C ALA A 48 1.16 -2.11 -20.04
N ALA A 49 1.50 -3.32 -20.49
CA ALA A 49 0.56 -4.16 -21.19
C ALA A 49 -0.71 -4.38 -20.32
N PRO A 50 -1.90 -4.50 -20.94
CA PRO A 50 -3.10 -4.88 -20.22
C PRO A 50 -2.85 -6.14 -19.39
N GLY A 51 -3.21 -6.09 -18.12
CA GLY A 51 -3.10 -7.23 -17.23
C GLY A 51 -4.11 -8.32 -17.63
N PRO A 52 -3.99 -9.52 -17.05
CA PRO A 52 -4.93 -10.60 -17.30
C PRO A 52 -6.34 -10.22 -16.84
N SER A 53 -7.35 -10.63 -17.59
CA SER A 53 -8.76 -10.57 -17.17
C SER A 53 -8.99 -11.50 -15.96
N ASN A 54 -10.00 -11.21 -15.15
CA ASN A 54 -10.30 -11.95 -13.92
C ASN A 54 -9.12 -11.99 -12.92
N ALA A 55 -8.27 -10.98 -12.93
CA ALA A 55 -7.20 -10.83 -11.94
C ALA A 55 -7.70 -10.17 -10.66
N LEU A 56 -6.98 -10.37 -9.56
CA LEU A 56 -7.06 -9.51 -8.40
C LEU A 56 -6.21 -8.25 -8.65
N LEU A 57 -6.85 -7.09 -8.66
CA LEU A 57 -6.16 -5.80 -8.82
C LEU A 57 -5.75 -5.25 -7.44
N PHE A 58 -4.47 -5.25 -7.16
CA PHE A 58 -3.90 -4.66 -5.94
C PHE A 58 -3.44 -3.23 -6.19
N VAL A 59 -4.02 -2.28 -5.45
CA VAL A 59 -3.69 -0.85 -5.52
C VAL A 59 -3.23 -0.37 -4.14
N GLY A 60 -2.24 0.52 -4.10
CA GLY A 60 -1.88 1.16 -2.85
C GLY A 60 -0.42 1.57 -2.73
N SER A 61 0.04 1.66 -1.49
CA SER A 61 1.33 2.22 -1.15
C SER A 61 2.49 1.22 -1.25
N SER A 62 3.61 1.58 -0.62
CA SER A 62 4.84 0.79 -0.64
C SER A 62 4.66 -0.66 -0.16
N SER A 63 3.71 -0.95 0.72
CA SER A 63 3.47 -2.33 1.17
C SER A 63 2.91 -3.21 0.04
N ILE A 64 2.06 -2.66 -0.85
CA ILE A 64 1.64 -3.38 -2.06
C ILE A 64 2.80 -3.51 -3.05
N ARG A 65 3.54 -2.41 -3.31
CA ARG A 65 4.70 -2.42 -4.21
C ARG A 65 5.76 -3.45 -3.82
N ARG A 66 6.01 -3.58 -2.51
CA ARG A 66 7.07 -4.45 -1.95
C ARG A 66 6.64 -5.91 -1.75
N TRP A 67 5.40 -6.24 -2.02
CA TRP A 67 4.92 -7.61 -1.89
C TRP A 67 5.41 -8.46 -3.07
N VAL A 68 6.65 -8.95 -2.97
CA VAL A 68 7.35 -9.66 -4.05
C VAL A 68 6.61 -10.95 -4.44
N ASP A 69 6.17 -11.71 -3.44
CA ASP A 69 5.54 -13.03 -3.63
C ASP A 69 4.01 -12.93 -3.79
N LEU A 70 3.48 -11.73 -4.12
CA LEU A 70 2.03 -11.49 -4.24
C LEU A 70 1.35 -12.49 -5.20
N ALA A 71 1.97 -12.75 -6.35
CA ALA A 71 1.41 -13.66 -7.34
C ALA A 71 1.37 -15.11 -6.84
N GLU A 72 2.41 -15.55 -6.13
CA GLU A 72 2.46 -16.88 -5.51
C GLU A 72 1.43 -16.99 -4.39
N HIS A 73 1.34 -16.00 -3.54
CA HIS A 73 0.41 -15.96 -2.41
C HIS A 73 -1.06 -15.96 -2.83
N MET A 74 -1.39 -15.40 -3.99
CA MET A 74 -2.77 -15.36 -4.51
C MET A 74 -3.07 -16.47 -5.52
N ALA A 75 -2.11 -17.36 -5.82
CA ALA A 75 -2.33 -18.45 -6.75
C ALA A 75 -3.55 -19.31 -6.36
N PRO A 76 -4.34 -19.81 -7.34
CA PRO A 76 -4.11 -19.78 -8.78
C PRO A 76 -4.63 -18.52 -9.50
N ILE A 77 -5.16 -17.51 -8.77
CA ILE A 77 -5.75 -16.31 -9.36
C ILE A 77 -4.62 -15.36 -9.78
N PRO A 78 -4.61 -14.87 -11.01
CA PRO A 78 -3.63 -13.90 -11.45
C PRO A 78 -3.77 -12.57 -10.71
N VAL A 79 -2.69 -11.81 -10.61
CA VAL A 79 -2.67 -10.53 -9.92
C VAL A 79 -2.14 -9.41 -10.82
N ILE A 80 -2.66 -8.21 -10.62
CA ILE A 80 -2.13 -6.96 -11.16
C ILE A 80 -1.68 -6.12 -9.97
N ASN A 81 -0.39 -5.77 -9.89
CA ASN A 81 0.15 -4.95 -8.81
C ASN A 81 0.32 -3.49 -9.28
N ARG A 82 -0.44 -2.57 -8.70
CA ARG A 82 -0.39 -1.12 -8.88
C ARG A 82 0.04 -0.41 -7.59
N GLY A 83 0.92 -1.03 -6.84
CA GLY A 83 1.52 -0.42 -5.65
C GLY A 83 2.64 0.56 -6.02
N PHE A 84 2.65 1.75 -5.42
CA PHE A 84 3.67 2.76 -5.71
C PHE A 84 4.12 3.53 -4.45
N GLY A 85 5.37 3.86 -4.40
CA GLY A 85 6.05 4.71 -3.45
C GLY A 85 5.56 4.62 -2.00
N GLY A 86 5.55 5.75 -1.33
CA GLY A 86 4.93 5.99 -0.03
C GLY A 86 3.63 6.77 -0.20
N SER A 87 2.78 6.36 -1.14
CA SER A 87 1.56 7.07 -1.52
C SER A 87 0.58 7.24 -0.36
N LYS A 88 -0.11 8.37 -0.38
CA LYS A 88 -1.22 8.73 0.48
C LYS A 88 -2.55 8.46 -0.23
N ILE A 89 -3.65 8.50 0.52
CA ILE A 89 -4.97 8.28 -0.06
C ILE A 89 -5.31 9.31 -1.15
N GLY A 90 -4.85 10.57 -0.98
CA GLY A 90 -4.99 11.63 -1.98
C GLY A 90 -4.29 11.32 -3.30
N ASP A 91 -3.11 10.69 -3.25
CA ASP A 91 -2.38 10.28 -4.45
C ASP A 91 -3.16 9.20 -5.23
N VAL A 92 -3.74 8.23 -4.51
CA VAL A 92 -4.59 7.19 -5.13
C VAL A 92 -5.83 7.81 -5.78
N ILE A 93 -6.48 8.78 -5.13
CA ILE A 93 -7.63 9.49 -5.69
C ILE A 93 -7.24 10.25 -6.96
N PHE A 94 -6.13 10.99 -6.92
CA PHE A 94 -5.67 11.80 -8.05
C PHE A 94 -5.34 10.94 -9.28
N HIS A 95 -4.66 9.83 -9.09
CA HIS A 95 -4.23 8.93 -10.15
C HIS A 95 -5.20 7.77 -10.43
N SER A 96 -6.42 7.84 -9.91
CA SER A 96 -7.43 6.76 -9.95
C SER A 96 -7.72 6.23 -11.35
N GLU A 97 -7.72 7.08 -12.38
CA GLU A 97 -7.99 6.69 -13.77
C GLU A 97 -7.00 5.63 -14.29
N VAL A 98 -5.74 5.74 -13.90
CA VAL A 98 -4.68 4.78 -14.28
C VAL A 98 -4.62 3.61 -13.32
N LEU A 99 -4.70 3.89 -12.01
CA LEU A 99 -4.52 2.87 -10.97
C LEU A 99 -5.61 1.81 -10.99
N PHE A 100 -6.86 2.20 -11.25
CA PHE A 100 -7.98 1.26 -11.31
C PHE A 100 -8.27 0.76 -12.74
N GLN A 101 -7.46 1.12 -13.72
CA GLN A 101 -7.59 0.60 -15.08
C GLN A 101 -7.24 -0.90 -15.12
N ALA A 102 -8.27 -1.75 -15.25
CA ALA A 102 -8.13 -3.18 -15.42
C ALA A 102 -9.34 -3.72 -16.19
N GLU A 103 -9.12 -4.72 -17.02
CA GLU A 103 -10.21 -5.37 -17.76
C GLU A 103 -10.90 -6.41 -16.86
N SER A 104 -12.10 -6.09 -16.39
CA SER A 104 -12.97 -7.00 -15.61
C SER A 104 -12.22 -7.65 -14.43
N PRO A 105 -11.67 -6.87 -13.48
CA PRO A 105 -10.98 -7.46 -12.33
C PRO A 105 -11.99 -8.27 -11.51
N LEU A 106 -11.54 -9.43 -11.02
CA LEU A 106 -12.32 -10.30 -10.15
C LEU A 106 -12.65 -9.63 -8.81
N ALA A 107 -11.67 -8.91 -8.28
CA ALA A 107 -11.81 -8.02 -7.14
C ALA A 107 -10.71 -6.96 -7.15
N ILE A 108 -10.94 -5.87 -6.43
CA ILE A 108 -9.96 -4.80 -6.19
C ILE A 108 -9.56 -4.83 -4.71
N VAL A 109 -8.26 -4.88 -4.44
CA VAL A 109 -7.70 -4.91 -3.09
C VAL A 109 -6.88 -3.63 -2.89
N ILE A 110 -7.21 -2.83 -1.87
CA ILE A 110 -6.62 -1.51 -1.66
C ILE A 110 -5.93 -1.46 -0.29
N PHE A 111 -4.68 -1.03 -0.25
CA PHE A 111 -3.97 -0.68 0.98
C PHE A 111 -3.31 0.68 0.88
N VAL A 112 -3.90 1.66 1.53
CA VAL A 112 -3.41 3.05 1.60
C VAL A 112 -3.90 3.70 2.91
N GLY A 113 -3.23 4.76 3.35
CA GLY A 113 -3.61 5.51 4.56
C GLY A 113 -2.51 5.54 5.63
N THR A 114 -1.63 4.56 5.68
CA THR A 114 -0.51 4.53 6.64
C THR A 114 0.41 5.76 6.53
N ASN A 115 0.57 6.32 5.33
CA ASN A 115 1.40 7.52 5.11
C ASN A 115 0.65 8.82 5.38
N ASP A 116 -0.65 8.76 5.55
CA ASP A 116 -1.50 9.88 5.97
C ASP A 116 -1.49 10.04 7.49
N ILE A 117 -1.23 8.95 8.24
CA ILE A 117 -1.23 8.93 9.70
C ILE A 117 0.22 8.75 10.19
N THR A 118 0.93 9.88 10.28
CA THR A 118 2.34 9.88 10.69
C THR A 118 2.50 10.55 12.06
N PRO A 119 3.43 10.08 12.91
CA PRO A 119 3.76 10.76 14.16
C PRO A 119 4.05 12.25 13.94
N GLY A 120 3.47 13.10 14.78
CA GLY A 120 3.62 14.56 14.72
C GLY A 120 2.73 15.28 13.71
N SER A 121 2.12 14.60 12.74
CA SER A 121 1.20 15.20 11.75
C SER A 121 0.19 14.20 11.17
N PRO A 122 -0.61 13.51 12.02
CA PRO A 122 -1.64 12.63 11.52
C PRO A 122 -2.79 13.43 10.88
N LYS A 123 -3.27 13.00 9.71
CA LYS A 123 -4.54 13.52 9.17
C LYS A 123 -5.67 13.14 10.12
N SER A 124 -6.65 14.04 10.28
CA SER A 124 -7.77 13.80 11.18
C SER A 124 -8.70 12.70 10.66
N LEU A 125 -9.44 12.09 11.57
CA LEU A 125 -10.45 11.06 11.27
C LEU A 125 -11.41 11.54 10.17
N GLY A 126 -11.95 12.76 10.27
CA GLY A 126 -12.90 13.30 9.28
C GLY A 126 -12.28 13.40 7.88
N VAL A 127 -11.03 13.86 7.78
CA VAL A 127 -10.30 13.95 6.49
C VAL A 127 -10.08 12.55 5.89
N MET A 128 -9.76 11.56 6.72
CA MET A 128 -9.51 10.20 6.23
C MET A 128 -10.80 9.50 5.78
N VAL A 129 -11.90 9.71 6.47
CA VAL A 129 -13.22 9.15 6.10
C VAL A 129 -13.71 9.77 4.79
N GLU A 130 -13.66 11.11 4.65
CA GLU A 130 -14.02 11.82 3.42
C GLU A 130 -13.16 11.37 2.24
N ALA A 131 -11.84 11.23 2.46
CA ALA A 131 -10.94 10.74 1.41
C ALA A 131 -11.25 9.28 1.01
N PHE A 132 -11.62 8.43 1.96
CA PHE A 132 -12.07 7.07 1.64
C PHE A 132 -13.34 7.07 0.78
N GLU A 133 -14.35 7.88 1.11
CA GLU A 133 -15.56 8.03 0.28
C GLU A 133 -15.23 8.48 -1.13
N HIS A 134 -14.42 9.52 -1.28
CA HIS A 134 -13.97 10.00 -2.59
C HIS A 134 -13.20 8.93 -3.38
N MET A 135 -12.36 8.15 -2.73
CA MET A 135 -11.64 7.04 -3.37
C MET A 135 -12.63 5.98 -3.86
N MET A 136 -13.61 5.60 -3.05
CA MET A 136 -14.63 4.62 -3.44
C MET A 136 -15.49 5.13 -4.61
N ASP A 137 -15.84 6.41 -4.64
CA ASP A 137 -16.53 7.02 -5.78
C ASP A 137 -15.71 6.87 -7.08
N ARG A 138 -14.39 7.05 -7.02
CA ARG A 138 -13.50 6.84 -8.19
C ARG A 138 -13.50 5.38 -8.65
N VAL A 139 -13.41 4.45 -7.71
CA VAL A 139 -13.49 3.02 -8.01
C VAL A 139 -14.82 2.67 -8.66
N ARG A 140 -15.93 3.09 -8.08
CA ARG A 140 -17.29 2.75 -8.56
C ARG A 140 -17.62 3.32 -9.93
N ARG A 141 -17.01 4.44 -10.34
CA ARG A 141 -17.15 4.96 -11.72
C ARG A 141 -16.55 4.02 -12.77
N GLN A 142 -15.45 3.32 -12.45
CA GLN A 142 -14.80 2.39 -13.38
C GLN A 142 -15.30 0.96 -13.20
N HIS A 143 -15.62 0.58 -11.96
CA HIS A 143 -15.98 -0.78 -11.55
C HIS A 143 -17.23 -0.76 -10.64
N PRO A 144 -18.45 -0.53 -11.23
CA PRO A 144 -19.67 -0.35 -10.44
C PRO A 144 -19.99 -1.53 -9.51
N GLU A 145 -19.77 -2.77 -9.98
CA GLU A 145 -20.19 -4.00 -9.30
C GLU A 145 -19.04 -4.83 -8.74
N THR A 146 -17.79 -4.51 -9.12
CA THR A 146 -16.63 -5.30 -8.68
C THR A 146 -16.46 -5.24 -7.16
N PRO A 147 -16.27 -6.38 -6.47
CA PRO A 147 -15.96 -6.41 -5.05
C PRO A 147 -14.68 -5.64 -4.73
N VAL A 148 -14.74 -4.79 -3.70
CA VAL A 148 -13.59 -4.00 -3.22
C VAL A 148 -13.26 -4.41 -1.79
N TYR A 149 -12.01 -4.74 -1.56
CA TYR A 149 -11.47 -5.07 -0.26
C TYR A 149 -10.45 -4.01 0.17
N TYR A 150 -10.80 -3.22 1.17
CA TYR A 150 -9.86 -2.29 1.78
C TYR A 150 -9.15 -2.97 2.95
N ILE A 151 -7.83 -3.07 2.87
CA ILE A 151 -7.03 -3.56 4.00
C ILE A 151 -6.90 -2.40 4.99
N ALA A 152 -7.40 -2.60 6.20
CA ALA A 152 -7.32 -1.62 7.28
C ALA A 152 -5.86 -1.22 7.55
N ILE A 153 -5.65 0.03 7.96
CA ILE A 153 -4.32 0.52 8.37
C ILE A 153 -3.76 -0.42 9.43
N THR A 154 -2.59 -0.98 9.16
CA THR A 154 -1.96 -1.97 10.04
C THR A 154 -1.06 -1.31 11.08
N PRO A 155 -0.96 -1.89 12.29
CA PRO A 155 0.01 -1.44 13.26
C PRO A 155 1.44 -1.63 12.72
N SER A 156 2.36 -0.81 13.17
CA SER A 156 3.79 -1.06 12.95
C SER A 156 4.62 -0.42 14.07
N PRO A 157 5.81 -0.94 14.38
CA PRO A 157 6.63 -0.35 15.43
C PRO A 157 7.01 1.11 15.15
N LEU A 158 7.13 1.52 13.88
CA LEU A 158 7.43 2.91 13.49
C LEU A 158 6.23 3.85 13.66
N ARG A 159 5.00 3.34 13.56
CA ARG A 159 3.75 4.11 13.64
C ARG A 159 2.96 3.82 14.91
N TRP A 160 3.59 3.19 15.91
CA TRP A 160 2.91 2.79 17.14
C TRP A 160 2.35 3.97 17.93
N GLU A 161 3.02 5.11 17.90
CA GLU A 161 2.58 6.34 18.57
C GLU A 161 1.21 6.84 18.10
N VAL A 162 0.84 6.57 16.83
CA VAL A 162 -0.43 6.98 16.20
C VAL A 162 -1.37 5.80 15.96
N TRP A 163 -1.18 4.71 16.70
CA TRP A 163 -2.00 3.51 16.51
C TRP A 163 -3.46 3.70 16.96
N ASP A 164 -3.70 4.45 18.04
CA ASP A 164 -5.06 4.71 18.52
C ASP A 164 -5.87 5.52 17.51
N GLU A 165 -5.26 6.51 16.86
CA GLU A 165 -5.83 7.28 15.76
C GLU A 165 -6.13 6.37 14.56
N SER A 166 -5.18 5.51 14.20
CA SER A 166 -5.35 4.55 13.11
C SER A 166 -6.51 3.59 13.37
N GLN A 167 -6.65 3.08 14.59
CA GLN A 167 -7.77 2.25 14.98
C GLN A 167 -9.12 2.98 14.92
N ALA A 168 -9.16 4.26 15.34
CA ALA A 168 -10.37 5.06 15.24
C ALA A 168 -10.80 5.26 13.78
N ILE A 169 -9.84 5.53 12.89
CA ILE A 169 -10.05 5.64 11.45
C ILE A 169 -10.51 4.31 10.85
N ASN A 170 -9.86 3.20 11.20
CA ASN A 170 -10.23 1.87 10.72
C ASN A 170 -11.68 1.51 11.10
N ARG A 171 -12.11 1.83 12.33
CA ARG A 171 -13.51 1.63 12.76
C ARG A 171 -14.48 2.46 11.92
N ALA A 172 -14.21 3.74 11.76
CA ALA A 172 -15.07 4.64 10.99
C ALA A 172 -15.17 4.24 9.51
N ILE A 173 -14.05 3.84 8.90
CA ILE A 173 -14.03 3.31 7.52
C ILE A 173 -14.81 1.99 7.45
N SER A 174 -14.69 1.11 8.43
CA SER A 174 -15.41 -0.15 8.45
C SER A 174 -16.92 0.05 8.56
N ASP A 175 -17.36 0.97 9.44
CA ASP A 175 -18.77 1.32 9.59
C ASP A 175 -19.34 1.90 8.28
N LEU A 176 -18.59 2.79 7.63
CA LEU A 176 -18.97 3.41 6.35
C LEU A 176 -19.04 2.36 5.24
N ALA A 177 -18.02 1.51 5.11
CA ALA A 177 -17.96 0.45 4.10
C ALA A 177 -19.10 -0.57 4.26
N GLY A 178 -19.55 -0.82 5.49
CA GLY A 178 -20.71 -1.67 5.79
C GLY A 178 -22.03 -1.17 5.19
N GLY A 179 -22.11 0.12 4.87
CA GLY A 179 -23.23 0.75 4.14
C GLY A 179 -23.07 0.79 2.63
N MET A 180 -21.89 0.42 2.09
CA MET A 180 -21.57 0.47 0.66
C MET A 180 -21.70 -0.91 0.02
N ALA A 181 -22.38 -1.00 -1.12
CA ALA A 181 -22.49 -2.26 -1.86
C ALA A 181 -21.10 -2.77 -2.30
N ASN A 182 -20.90 -4.09 -2.18
CA ASN A 182 -19.70 -4.80 -2.64
C ASN A 182 -18.38 -4.19 -2.08
N THR A 183 -18.42 -3.65 -0.85
CA THR A 183 -17.26 -3.00 -0.22
C THR A 183 -17.01 -3.62 1.14
N TYR A 184 -15.79 -4.11 1.36
CA TYR A 184 -15.41 -4.89 2.52
C TYR A 184 -14.12 -4.34 3.12
N VAL A 185 -13.98 -4.45 4.44
CA VAL A 185 -12.73 -4.13 5.15
C VAL A 185 -12.10 -5.43 5.66
N ILE A 186 -10.81 -5.58 5.45
CA ILE A 186 -10.01 -6.70 5.98
C ILE A 186 -9.11 -6.16 7.08
N ASP A 187 -9.34 -6.60 8.32
CA ASP A 187 -8.45 -6.31 9.45
C ASP A 187 -7.37 -7.39 9.57
N THR A 188 -6.13 -6.97 9.53
CA THR A 188 -4.94 -7.83 9.67
C THR A 188 -4.16 -7.54 10.96
N ALA A 189 -4.61 -6.58 11.77
CA ALA A 189 -3.85 -6.08 12.92
C ALA A 189 -3.60 -7.16 13.99
N GLY A 190 -4.63 -7.95 14.31
CA GLY A 190 -4.54 -8.92 15.40
C GLY A 190 -3.41 -9.93 15.24
N GLN A 191 -3.18 -10.41 14.02
CA GLN A 191 -2.15 -11.42 13.74
C GLN A 191 -0.74 -10.82 13.52
N LEU A 192 -0.64 -9.51 13.33
CA LEU A 192 0.63 -8.81 13.27
C LEU A 192 1.15 -8.38 14.65
N MET A 193 0.34 -8.56 15.70
CA MET A 193 0.67 -8.19 17.08
C MET A 193 0.99 -9.42 17.93
N SER A 194 1.85 -9.21 18.93
CA SER A 194 2.14 -10.15 20.01
C SER A 194 2.07 -9.41 21.34
N SER A 195 1.33 -9.94 22.30
CA SER A 195 1.15 -9.31 23.63
C SER A 195 0.65 -7.84 23.57
N GLY A 196 -0.17 -7.52 22.55
CA GLY A 196 -0.79 -6.20 22.40
C GLY A 196 0.07 -5.12 21.74
N VAL A 197 1.24 -5.48 21.22
CA VAL A 197 2.14 -4.59 20.46
C VAL A 197 2.56 -5.23 19.15
N PRO A 198 3.01 -4.46 18.14
CA PRO A 198 3.50 -5.02 16.89
C PRO A 198 4.66 -6.00 17.13
N ASP A 199 4.53 -7.23 16.63
CA ASP A 199 5.63 -8.20 16.69
C ASP A 199 6.72 -7.80 15.71
N HIS A 200 7.91 -7.50 16.23
CA HIS A 200 9.06 -7.04 15.44
C HIS A 200 9.48 -8.02 14.33
N ASN A 201 9.21 -9.33 14.48
CA ASN A 201 9.53 -10.33 13.48
C ASN A 201 8.72 -10.16 12.19
N ASN A 202 7.55 -9.53 12.28
CA ASN A 202 6.68 -9.26 11.15
C ASN A 202 7.11 -8.05 10.31
N TYR A 203 8.20 -7.36 10.69
CA TYR A 203 8.69 -6.15 10.02
C TYR A 203 10.17 -6.23 9.68
N VAL A 204 10.57 -5.57 8.58
CA VAL A 204 11.99 -5.40 8.24
C VAL A 204 12.63 -4.33 9.14
N PHE A 205 13.94 -4.09 8.97
CA PHE A 205 14.74 -3.19 9.83
C PHE A 205 14.18 -1.76 9.94
N ASP A 206 13.42 -1.28 8.95
CA ASP A 206 12.82 0.06 9.00
C ASP A 206 11.59 0.15 9.92
N ARG A 207 11.16 -0.98 10.49
CA ARG A 207 10.08 -1.09 11.47
C ARG A 207 8.70 -0.63 10.96
N LEU A 208 8.55 -0.51 9.65
CA LEU A 208 7.34 -0.09 8.96
C LEU A 208 6.84 -1.13 7.96
N HIS A 209 7.74 -1.57 7.06
CA HIS A 209 7.37 -2.52 6.02
C HIS A 209 7.42 -3.94 6.54
N LEU A 210 6.50 -4.77 6.03
CA LEU A 210 6.40 -6.16 6.41
C LEU A 210 7.64 -6.95 5.99
N SER A 211 8.04 -7.90 6.83
CA SER A 211 8.98 -8.95 6.50
C SER A 211 8.30 -10.03 5.66
N GLU A 212 9.05 -11.03 5.20
CA GLU A 212 8.50 -12.22 4.56
C GLU A 212 7.43 -12.89 5.44
N GLN A 213 7.70 -13.03 6.74
CA GLN A 213 6.72 -13.55 7.71
C GLN A 213 5.47 -12.67 7.80
N GLY A 214 5.62 -11.35 7.83
CA GLY A 214 4.50 -10.42 7.85
C GLY A 214 3.64 -10.50 6.59
N TYR A 215 4.26 -10.65 5.41
CA TYR A 215 3.53 -10.86 4.17
C TYR A 215 2.84 -12.23 4.10
N ALA A 216 3.42 -13.28 4.69
CA ALA A 216 2.75 -14.59 4.79
C ALA A 216 1.47 -14.50 5.63
N ILE A 217 1.50 -13.76 6.75
CA ILE A 217 0.30 -13.48 7.56
C ILE A 217 -0.74 -12.71 6.75
N TRP A 218 -0.33 -11.66 6.03
CA TRP A 218 -1.25 -10.91 5.16
C TRP A 218 -1.86 -11.80 4.09
N ALA A 219 -1.04 -12.64 3.45
CA ALA A 219 -1.48 -13.55 2.42
C ALA A 219 -2.58 -14.49 2.92
N GLU A 220 -2.38 -15.11 4.08
CA GLU A 220 -3.34 -16.02 4.68
C GLU A 220 -4.69 -15.34 4.93
N ILE A 221 -4.67 -14.17 5.59
CA ILE A 221 -5.90 -13.45 5.94
C ILE A 221 -6.62 -12.96 4.70
N ILE A 222 -5.90 -12.27 3.81
CA ILE A 222 -6.49 -11.61 2.63
C ILE A 222 -7.01 -12.64 1.64
N ARG A 223 -6.20 -13.67 1.36
CA ARG A 223 -6.59 -14.76 0.46
C ARG A 223 -7.79 -15.52 1.00
N SER A 224 -7.77 -15.93 2.27
CA SER A 224 -8.88 -16.67 2.88
C SER A 224 -10.18 -15.87 2.81
N ARG A 225 -10.14 -14.56 3.07
CA ARG A 225 -11.31 -13.70 3.00
C ARG A 225 -11.84 -13.60 1.57
N ILE A 226 -10.99 -13.24 0.61
CA ILE A 226 -11.38 -13.05 -0.79
C ILE A 226 -11.91 -14.37 -1.39
N PHE A 227 -11.20 -15.47 -1.16
CA PHE A 227 -11.57 -16.77 -1.75
C PHE A 227 -12.87 -17.30 -1.16
N SER A 228 -13.12 -17.09 0.14
CA SER A 228 -14.39 -17.43 0.76
C SER A 228 -15.55 -16.60 0.19
N ASP A 229 -15.39 -15.28 0.07
CA ASP A 229 -16.46 -14.38 -0.38
C ASP A 229 -16.80 -14.62 -1.87
N LEU A 230 -15.80 -14.98 -2.69
CA LEU A 230 -15.94 -15.20 -4.13
C LEU A 230 -16.20 -16.68 -4.50
N ASN A 231 -16.26 -17.59 -3.52
CA ASN A 231 -16.43 -19.05 -3.73
C ASN A 231 -15.37 -19.66 -4.66
N LEU A 232 -14.09 -19.36 -4.43
CA LEU A 232 -12.92 -19.78 -5.21
C LEU A 232 -12.21 -20.98 -4.60
#